data_096a370c178b4eb29780c1095152e72f
#
_entry.id   096a370c178b4eb29780c1095152e72f
#
_cell.length_a   1.000
_cell.length_b   1.000
_cell.length_c   1.000
_cell.angle_alpha   90.00
_cell.angle_beta   90.00
_cell.angle_gamma   90.00
#
_symmetry.space_group_name_H-M   'P 1'
#
loop_
_entity.id
_entity.type
_entity.pdbx_description
1 polymer ?
#
loop_
_entity_poly.entity_id
_entity_poly.type
_entity_poly.pdbx_seq_one_letter_code
_entity_poly.pdbx_strand_id
1 'polypeptide(L)'
;MLIGQLNGSLVFYRNVGNTSQYNFQMEPFDDIEVENNSAPELLDVDGDDDLDLILGSGSDGMLEFRNIGNTSNFQYQQSSNLEHPIIGVNIKPAMGQLLNSDTLDFIIGVSTGGVYHLRKEICSLLGDLNGDDGFNVLDIVTLANCVLADNCSEIENGCAGDLNGDVGWNVLDIVTLANCVLAENCSNG
;
A
#
# COMPACT_ATOMS: atom_id res chain seq x y z
N MET A 1 6.04 16.43 -3.43
CA MET A 1 7.39 15.82 -3.41
C MET A 1 7.83 15.66 -1.98
N LEU A 2 8.21 14.45 -1.60
CA LEU A 2 8.70 14.13 -0.26
C LEU A 2 10.21 13.89 -0.31
N ILE A 3 10.95 14.46 0.62
CA ILE A 3 12.42 14.37 0.65
C ILE A 3 12.85 13.84 2.02
N GLY A 4 13.59 12.75 2.02
CA GLY A 4 14.23 12.22 3.21
C GLY A 4 15.51 12.94 3.58
N GLN A 5 15.82 12.96 4.86
CA GLN A 5 16.98 13.62 5.43
C GLN A 5 17.91 12.66 6.18
N LEU A 6 19.16 13.09 6.35
CA LEU A 6 20.19 12.32 7.07
C LEU A 6 19.82 12.08 8.54
N ASN A 7 19.13 13.01 9.16
CA ASN A 7 18.66 12.92 10.55
C ASN A 7 17.38 12.08 10.72
N GLY A 8 16.85 11.49 9.63
CA GLY A 8 15.68 10.62 9.66
C GLY A 8 14.35 11.31 9.43
N SER A 9 14.29 12.64 9.48
CA SER A 9 13.06 13.39 9.24
C SER A 9 12.69 13.47 7.76
N LEU A 10 11.47 13.89 7.47
CA LEU A 10 10.92 14.10 6.14
C LEU A 10 10.60 15.57 5.91
N VAL A 11 10.77 16.04 4.68
CA VAL A 11 10.36 17.38 4.26
C VAL A 11 9.44 17.26 3.07
N PHE A 12 8.27 17.87 3.18
CA PHE A 12 7.25 17.88 2.13
C PHE A 12 7.22 19.20 1.37
N TYR A 13 7.18 19.10 0.06
CA TYR A 13 7.00 20.21 -0.85
C TYR A 13 5.78 20.00 -1.72
N ARG A 14 4.81 20.90 -1.62
CA ARG A 14 3.65 20.92 -2.52
C ARG A 14 3.99 21.72 -3.77
N ASN A 15 3.62 21.20 -4.94
CA ASN A 15 3.64 22.00 -6.16
C ASN A 15 2.39 22.89 -6.21
N VAL A 16 2.56 24.18 -5.94
CA VAL A 16 1.49 25.19 -6.02
C VAL A 16 1.45 25.86 -7.39
N GLY A 17 2.26 25.40 -8.34
CA GLY A 17 2.23 25.80 -9.74
C GLY A 17 1.30 24.90 -10.58
N ASN A 18 1.75 24.59 -11.79
CA ASN A 18 1.03 23.68 -12.69
C ASN A 18 2.00 22.66 -13.33
N THR A 19 1.52 21.86 -14.27
CA THR A 19 2.31 20.81 -14.94
C THR A 19 3.37 21.35 -15.90
N SER A 20 3.33 22.63 -16.27
CA SER A 20 4.30 23.27 -17.16
C SER A 20 5.24 24.24 -16.44
N GLN A 21 4.80 24.76 -15.28
CA GLN A 21 5.57 25.70 -14.45
C GLN A 21 5.45 25.22 -12.99
N TYR A 22 6.44 24.48 -12.55
CA TYR A 22 6.50 24.01 -11.17
C TYR A 22 6.84 25.15 -10.21
N ASN A 23 6.16 25.20 -9.07
CA ASN A 23 6.46 26.08 -7.96
C ASN A 23 6.31 25.30 -6.66
N PHE A 24 7.40 24.84 -6.11
CA PHE A 24 7.40 24.02 -4.90
C PHE A 24 7.47 24.90 -3.65
N GLN A 25 6.51 24.75 -2.76
CA GLN A 25 6.49 25.39 -1.45
C GLN A 25 6.57 24.32 -0.37
N MET A 26 7.43 24.56 0.62
CA MET A 26 7.53 23.68 1.78
C MET A 26 6.28 23.85 2.64
N GLU A 27 5.67 22.74 2.99
CA GLU A 27 4.51 22.68 3.88
C GLU A 27 4.82 21.74 5.06
N PRO A 28 4.14 21.93 6.21
CA PRO A 28 4.20 20.97 7.30
C PRO A 28 3.82 19.57 6.80
N PHE A 29 4.51 18.57 7.32
CA PHE A 29 4.24 17.17 7.08
C PHE A 29 4.03 16.48 8.43
N ASP A 30 3.39 15.32 8.43
CA ASP A 30 3.19 14.53 9.64
C ASP A 30 4.54 14.27 10.35
N ASP A 31 4.52 14.19 11.67
CA ASP A 31 5.72 13.90 12.49
C ASP A 31 6.19 12.45 12.31
N ILE A 32 6.43 12.06 11.03
CA ILE A 32 6.97 10.76 10.65
C ILE A 32 8.47 10.90 10.53
N GLU A 33 9.17 10.12 11.32
CA GLU A 33 10.62 10.08 11.29
C GLU A 33 11.15 8.66 11.56
N VAL A 34 12.34 8.38 11.08
CA VAL A 34 13.14 7.20 11.41
C VAL A 34 14.40 7.63 12.13
N GLU A 35 15.14 6.70 12.71
CA GLU A 35 16.33 7.05 13.47
C GLU A 35 17.34 7.87 12.66
N ASN A 36 17.56 7.50 11.39
CA ASN A 36 18.44 8.25 10.47
C ASN A 36 18.25 7.82 9.01
N ASN A 37 18.79 8.61 8.08
CA ASN A 37 18.85 8.31 6.64
C ASN A 37 17.50 7.92 6.03
N SER A 38 16.46 8.70 6.27
CA SER A 38 15.13 8.45 5.71
C SER A 38 15.18 8.42 4.16
N ALA A 39 14.48 7.45 3.59
CA ALA A 39 14.37 7.24 2.15
C ALA A 39 12.90 6.96 1.79
N PRO A 40 12.11 8.02 1.58
CA PRO A 40 10.69 7.88 1.28
C PRO A 40 10.45 7.49 -0.17
N GLU A 41 9.47 6.62 -0.36
CA GLU A 41 8.86 6.29 -1.64
C GLU A 41 7.34 6.36 -1.49
N LEU A 42 6.66 6.94 -2.47
CA LEU A 42 5.20 7.09 -2.46
C LEU A 42 4.60 6.23 -3.54
N LEU A 43 3.67 5.37 -3.16
CA LEU A 43 2.98 4.47 -4.06
C LEU A 43 1.65 4.05 -3.44
N ASP A 44 0.65 3.84 -4.25
CA ASP A 44 -0.58 3.16 -3.88
C ASP A 44 -0.29 1.66 -3.65
N VAL A 45 -0.33 1.23 -2.40
CA VAL A 45 0.05 -0.13 -1.98
C VAL A 45 -1.17 -1.02 -1.75
N ASP A 46 -2.35 -0.43 -1.55
CA ASP A 46 -3.59 -1.16 -1.30
C ASP A 46 -4.65 -1.03 -2.39
N GLY A 47 -4.41 -0.19 -3.38
CA GLY A 47 -5.27 -0.08 -4.55
C GLY A 47 -6.46 0.87 -4.36
N ASP A 48 -6.36 1.83 -3.42
CA ASP A 48 -7.41 2.80 -3.13
C ASP A 48 -7.28 4.12 -3.89
N ASP A 49 -6.34 4.18 -4.87
CA ASP A 49 -6.01 5.33 -5.71
C ASP A 49 -5.34 6.51 -4.96
N ASP A 50 -5.01 6.37 -3.69
CA ASP A 50 -4.20 7.35 -3.00
C ASP A 50 -2.76 6.83 -2.70
N LEU A 51 -1.85 7.73 -2.35
CA LEU A 51 -0.45 7.34 -2.21
C LEU A 51 -0.10 7.06 -0.75
N ASP A 52 0.34 5.84 -0.50
CA ASP A 52 0.96 5.39 0.73
C ASP A 52 2.44 5.79 0.79
N LEU A 53 3.03 5.70 1.97
CA LEU A 53 4.43 5.99 2.20
C LEU A 53 5.18 4.74 2.63
N ILE A 54 6.14 4.34 1.82
CA ILE A 54 7.16 3.37 2.21
C ILE A 54 8.44 4.14 2.60
N LEU A 55 8.94 3.87 3.79
CA LEU A 55 10.06 4.61 4.34
C LEU A 55 11.22 3.67 4.68
N GLY A 56 12.27 3.75 3.88
CA GLY A 56 13.53 3.10 4.21
C GLY A 56 14.31 3.91 5.26
N SER A 57 15.05 3.22 6.12
CA SER A 57 15.84 3.87 7.18
C SER A 57 17.28 3.38 7.23
N GLY A 58 18.06 4.06 8.05
CA GLY A 58 19.44 3.67 8.34
C GLY A 58 19.53 2.40 9.20
N SER A 59 18.59 2.17 10.09
CA SER A 59 18.63 1.11 11.11
C SER A 59 17.29 0.40 11.35
N ASP A 60 16.17 1.07 11.13
CA ASP A 60 14.83 0.55 11.49
C ASP A 60 14.27 -0.41 10.43
N GLY A 61 14.99 -0.58 9.32
CA GLY A 61 14.52 -1.37 8.20
C GLY A 61 13.65 -0.57 7.24
N MET A 62 12.57 -1.17 6.78
CA MET A 62 11.59 -0.57 5.90
C MET A 62 10.24 -0.52 6.62
N LEU A 63 9.63 0.65 6.67
CA LEU A 63 8.35 0.91 7.33
C LEU A 63 7.29 1.26 6.29
N GLU A 64 6.07 0.81 6.50
CA GLU A 64 4.91 1.14 5.69
C GLU A 64 3.96 2.03 6.49
N PHE A 65 3.48 3.07 5.85
CA PHE A 65 2.45 3.94 6.39
C PHE A 65 1.33 4.05 5.35
N ARG A 66 0.14 3.61 5.72
CA ARG A 66 -1.06 3.73 4.89
C ARG A 66 -1.62 5.14 4.97
N ASN A 67 -2.02 5.67 3.83
CA ASN A 67 -2.79 6.89 3.78
C ASN A 67 -4.26 6.55 4.05
N ILE A 68 -4.73 6.85 5.24
CA ILE A 68 -6.14 6.68 5.64
C ILE A 68 -6.98 7.93 5.38
N GLY A 69 -6.43 8.87 4.63
CA GLY A 69 -7.04 10.14 4.26
C GLY A 69 -7.65 10.10 2.86
N ASN A 70 -7.05 10.83 1.93
CA ASN A 70 -7.38 10.82 0.51
C ASN A 70 -6.30 11.56 -0.30
N THR A 71 -6.38 11.53 -1.63
CA THR A 71 -5.42 12.15 -2.57
C THR A 71 -5.12 13.64 -2.32
N SER A 72 -5.96 14.37 -1.60
CA SER A 72 -5.81 15.80 -1.33
C SER A 72 -5.42 16.11 0.11
N ASN A 73 -5.89 15.28 1.05
CA ASN A 73 -5.64 15.38 2.48
C ASN A 73 -5.15 14.04 2.99
N PHE A 74 -3.87 13.79 2.83
CA PHE A 74 -3.24 12.57 3.31
C PHE A 74 -3.15 12.56 4.84
N GLN A 75 -3.39 11.38 5.41
CA GLN A 75 -3.21 11.06 6.83
C GLN A 75 -2.52 9.70 6.91
N TYR A 76 -1.29 9.69 7.34
CA TYR A 76 -0.49 8.46 7.36
C TYR A 76 -0.62 7.75 8.71
N GLN A 77 -0.95 6.47 8.64
CA GLN A 77 -0.95 5.57 9.79
C GLN A 77 0.04 4.43 9.54
N GLN A 78 0.91 4.17 10.51
CA GLN A 78 1.86 3.08 10.39
C GLN A 78 1.13 1.73 10.32
N SER A 79 1.43 0.99 9.27
CA SER A 79 0.95 -0.38 9.07
C SER A 79 1.89 -1.37 9.75
N SER A 80 1.32 -2.44 10.31
CA SER A 80 2.12 -3.58 10.84
C SER A 80 2.44 -4.63 9.78
N ASN A 81 2.03 -4.40 8.53
CA ASN A 81 1.93 -5.44 7.51
C ASN A 81 3.18 -5.62 6.64
N LEU A 82 4.20 -4.79 6.77
CA LEU A 82 5.49 -5.07 6.17
C LEU A 82 6.30 -6.01 7.08
N GLU A 83 5.94 -7.28 7.08
CA GLU A 83 6.78 -8.35 7.62
C GLU A 83 8.00 -8.60 6.72
N HIS A 84 8.84 -7.58 6.52
CA HIS A 84 10.10 -7.80 5.86
C HIS A 84 11.22 -7.82 6.88
N PRO A 85 12.03 -8.87 6.87
CA PRO A 85 13.19 -8.92 7.75
C PRO A 85 14.08 -7.70 7.47
N ILE A 86 14.71 -7.18 8.51
CA ILE A 86 15.74 -6.15 8.34
C ILE A 86 16.87 -6.76 7.49
N ILE A 87 16.87 -6.41 6.19
CA ILE A 87 17.78 -6.98 5.19
C ILE A 87 19.11 -6.22 5.10
N GLY A 88 19.33 -5.24 5.96
CA GLY A 88 20.55 -4.44 5.96
C GLY A 88 20.40 -3.11 6.65
N VAL A 89 21.35 -2.23 6.41
CA VAL A 89 21.34 -0.86 6.90
C VAL A 89 21.33 0.14 5.73
N ASN A 90 20.83 1.33 5.97
CA ASN A 90 20.63 2.37 4.96
C ASN A 90 19.79 1.86 3.77
N ILE A 91 18.64 1.35 4.08
CA ILE A 91 17.70 0.79 3.10
C ILE A 91 17.16 1.90 2.20
N LYS A 92 17.25 1.68 0.89
CA LYS A 92 16.76 2.59 -0.15
C LYS A 92 15.78 1.80 -1.04
N PRO A 93 14.48 1.86 -0.76
CA PRO A 93 13.48 1.22 -1.60
C PRO A 93 13.31 1.98 -2.92
N ALA A 94 13.03 1.26 -3.97
CA ALA A 94 12.42 1.75 -5.20
C ALA A 94 11.36 0.74 -5.60
N MET A 95 10.22 1.22 -6.03
CA MET A 95 9.05 0.37 -6.25
C MET A 95 8.44 0.58 -7.62
N GLY A 96 7.79 -0.46 -8.12
CA GLY A 96 7.09 -0.43 -9.39
C GLY A 96 6.58 -1.80 -9.79
N GLN A 97 5.78 -1.83 -10.83
CA GLN A 97 5.27 -3.05 -11.44
C GLN A 97 6.25 -3.47 -12.56
N LEU A 98 7.19 -4.35 -12.26
CA LEU A 98 8.24 -4.72 -13.21
C LEU A 98 7.84 -5.87 -14.12
N LEU A 99 7.03 -6.82 -13.67
CA LEU A 99 6.75 -8.07 -14.37
C LEU A 99 5.28 -8.25 -14.75
N ASN A 100 4.36 -7.83 -13.92
CA ASN A 100 2.92 -7.85 -14.24
C ASN A 100 2.20 -6.74 -13.44
N SER A 101 0.92 -6.48 -13.76
CA SER A 101 0.11 -5.46 -13.12
C SER A 101 -0.34 -5.83 -11.70
N ASP A 102 -0.30 -7.11 -11.35
CA ASP A 102 -0.90 -7.62 -10.11
C ASP A 102 0.12 -7.80 -9.00
N THR A 103 1.37 -7.38 -9.24
CA THR A 103 2.43 -7.45 -8.25
C THR A 103 3.20 -6.15 -8.15
N LEU A 104 3.50 -5.78 -6.93
CA LEU A 104 4.40 -4.70 -6.61
C LEU A 104 5.79 -5.26 -6.36
N ASP A 105 6.73 -4.82 -7.17
CA ASP A 105 8.12 -5.20 -7.05
C ASP A 105 8.90 -4.15 -6.28
N PHE A 106 9.58 -4.56 -5.21
CA PHE A 106 10.49 -3.72 -4.43
C PHE A 106 11.93 -4.05 -4.82
N ILE A 107 12.64 -3.07 -5.31
CA ILE A 107 14.08 -3.14 -5.53
C ILE A 107 14.76 -2.36 -4.42
N ILE A 108 15.49 -3.04 -3.57
CA ILE A 108 15.99 -2.47 -2.32
C ILE A 108 17.51 -2.51 -2.34
N GLY A 109 18.13 -1.33 -2.38
CA GLY A 109 19.56 -1.16 -2.19
C GLY A 109 19.91 -1.08 -0.71
N VAL A 110 21.02 -1.70 -0.31
CA VAL A 110 21.53 -1.66 1.07
C VAL A 110 23.01 -1.28 1.09
N SER A 111 23.45 -0.56 2.13
CA SER A 111 24.84 -0.06 2.19
C SER A 111 25.89 -1.15 2.44
N THR A 112 25.48 -2.32 2.89
CA THR A 112 26.37 -3.50 3.04
C THR A 112 26.73 -4.14 1.70
N GLY A 113 26.15 -3.63 0.62
CA GLY A 113 26.29 -4.13 -0.75
C GLY A 113 25.20 -5.11 -1.13
N GLY A 114 24.79 -5.03 -2.40
CA GLY A 114 23.75 -5.87 -2.95
C GLY A 114 22.43 -5.12 -3.20
N VAL A 115 21.58 -5.80 -3.92
CA VAL A 115 20.21 -5.39 -4.25
C VAL A 115 19.31 -6.57 -3.94
N TYR A 116 18.25 -6.32 -3.21
CA TYR A 116 17.21 -7.29 -2.94
C TYR A 116 16.00 -6.98 -3.83
N HIS A 117 15.37 -8.05 -4.32
CA HIS A 117 14.09 -7.97 -5.01
C HIS A 117 13.06 -8.67 -4.15
N LEU A 118 12.07 -7.93 -3.70
CA LEU A 118 10.91 -8.46 -3.02
C LEU A 118 9.68 -8.21 -3.89
N ARG A 119 8.68 -9.06 -3.77
CA ARG A 119 7.42 -8.94 -4.48
C ARG A 119 6.27 -9.03 -3.50
N LYS A 120 5.32 -8.12 -3.64
CA LYS A 120 4.03 -8.14 -2.95
C LYS A 120 2.94 -8.27 -4.00
N GLU A 121 1.99 -9.15 -3.79
CA GLU A 121 0.77 -9.16 -4.59
C GLU A 121 -0.08 -7.95 -4.22
N ILE A 122 -0.55 -7.23 -5.23
CA ILE A 122 -1.50 -6.14 -5.08
C ILE A 122 -2.87 -6.65 -5.47
N CYS A 123 -3.83 -6.39 -4.64
CA CYS A 123 -5.22 -6.68 -4.97
C CYS A 123 -5.77 -5.56 -5.84
N SER A 124 -5.71 -5.76 -7.16
CA SER A 124 -6.07 -4.73 -8.13
C SER A 124 -7.54 -4.34 -8.13
N LEU A 125 -8.40 -5.16 -7.57
CA LEU A 125 -9.84 -4.92 -7.44
C LEU A 125 -10.36 -5.53 -6.12
N LEU A 126 -10.35 -4.75 -5.05
CA LEU A 126 -10.94 -5.19 -3.78
C LEU A 126 -12.42 -5.51 -3.97
N GLY A 127 -12.80 -6.75 -3.68
CA GLY A 127 -14.17 -7.26 -3.84
C GLY A 127 -14.41 -8.10 -5.08
N ASP A 128 -13.49 -8.13 -6.05
CA ASP A 128 -13.57 -9.04 -7.21
C ASP A 128 -12.80 -10.34 -6.93
N LEU A 129 -13.45 -11.27 -6.27
CA LEU A 129 -12.83 -12.54 -5.91
C LEU A 129 -12.86 -13.57 -7.05
N ASN A 130 -13.71 -13.39 -8.05
CA ASN A 130 -13.82 -14.29 -9.18
C ASN A 130 -13.00 -13.84 -10.41
N GLY A 131 -12.47 -12.59 -10.40
CA GLY A 131 -11.62 -12.05 -11.45
C GLY A 131 -12.36 -11.71 -12.74
N ASP A 132 -13.65 -11.35 -12.66
CA ASP A 132 -14.45 -11.02 -13.84
C ASP A 132 -14.58 -9.50 -14.09
N ASP A 133 -13.81 -8.68 -13.37
CA ASP A 133 -13.82 -7.21 -13.38
C ASP A 133 -15.17 -6.62 -12.92
N GLY A 134 -15.97 -7.39 -12.19
CA GLY A 134 -17.29 -6.98 -11.73
C GLY A 134 -17.54 -7.29 -10.26
N PHE A 135 -18.25 -6.41 -9.58
CA PHE A 135 -18.68 -6.63 -8.20
C PHE A 135 -20.10 -7.17 -8.16
N ASN A 136 -20.28 -8.43 -7.81
CA ASN A 136 -21.58 -9.07 -7.87
C ASN A 136 -21.75 -10.16 -6.79
N VAL A 137 -22.89 -10.86 -6.82
CA VAL A 137 -23.21 -11.89 -5.82
C VAL A 137 -22.24 -13.08 -5.87
N LEU A 138 -21.55 -13.32 -7.00
CA LEU A 138 -20.60 -14.44 -7.12
C LEU A 138 -19.37 -14.19 -6.26
N ASP A 139 -18.93 -12.93 -6.17
CA ASP A 139 -17.82 -12.54 -5.32
C ASP A 139 -18.16 -12.73 -3.84
N ILE A 140 -19.37 -12.33 -3.43
CA ILE A 140 -19.84 -12.55 -2.06
C ILE A 140 -19.84 -14.05 -1.72
N VAL A 141 -20.31 -14.88 -2.66
CA VAL A 141 -20.32 -16.34 -2.47
C VAL A 141 -18.91 -16.92 -2.43
N THR A 142 -18.02 -16.43 -3.27
CA THR A 142 -16.61 -16.86 -3.30
C THR A 142 -15.93 -16.50 -1.98
N LEU A 143 -16.09 -15.27 -1.50
CA LEU A 143 -15.56 -14.84 -0.21
C LEU A 143 -16.14 -15.65 0.95
N ALA A 144 -17.46 -15.83 1.00
CA ALA A 144 -18.08 -16.61 2.06
C ALA A 144 -17.58 -18.07 2.10
N ASN A 145 -17.39 -18.68 0.92
CA ASN A 145 -16.88 -20.04 0.84
C ASN A 145 -15.43 -20.15 1.34
N CYS A 146 -14.55 -19.22 0.94
CA CYS A 146 -13.17 -19.28 1.39
C CYS A 146 -13.02 -18.95 2.88
N VAL A 147 -13.82 -18.03 3.43
CA VAL A 147 -13.86 -17.74 4.86
C VAL A 147 -14.31 -18.97 5.66
N LEU A 148 -15.36 -19.66 5.18
CA LEU A 148 -15.84 -20.88 5.84
C LEU A 148 -14.85 -22.06 5.75
N ALA A 149 -14.06 -22.11 4.67
CA ALA A 149 -13.06 -23.15 4.47
C ALA A 149 -11.68 -22.80 5.07
N ASP A 150 -11.52 -21.58 5.60
CA ASP A 150 -10.25 -21.04 6.12
C ASP A 150 -9.10 -21.15 5.11
N ASN A 151 -9.38 -20.83 3.83
CA ASN A 151 -8.43 -20.98 2.73
C ASN A 151 -8.41 -19.79 1.75
N CYS A 152 -8.83 -18.59 2.18
CA CYS A 152 -8.86 -17.41 1.30
C CYS A 152 -7.47 -17.06 0.73
N SER A 153 -6.40 -17.32 1.47
CA SER A 153 -5.02 -17.12 0.98
C SER A 153 -4.59 -18.08 -0.14
N GLU A 154 -5.37 -19.14 -0.40
CA GLU A 154 -5.06 -20.17 -1.39
C GLU A 154 -5.80 -19.97 -2.72
N ILE A 155 -6.79 -19.07 -2.77
CA ILE A 155 -7.53 -18.77 -4.00
C ILE A 155 -6.86 -17.63 -4.78
N GLU A 156 -7.00 -17.66 -6.10
CA GLU A 156 -6.26 -16.79 -7.05
C GLU A 156 -6.41 -15.30 -6.73
N ASN A 157 -7.62 -14.83 -6.42
CA ASN A 157 -7.90 -13.45 -6.05
C ASN A 157 -8.28 -13.30 -4.56
N GLY A 158 -7.75 -14.18 -3.72
CA GLY A 158 -8.12 -14.21 -2.30
C GLY A 158 -7.84 -12.91 -1.56
N CYS A 159 -6.79 -12.22 -1.94
CA CYS A 159 -6.45 -10.92 -1.36
C CYS A 159 -7.57 -9.88 -1.55
N ALA A 160 -8.34 -9.94 -2.65
CA ALA A 160 -9.46 -9.06 -2.89
C ALA A 160 -10.61 -9.20 -1.87
N GLY A 161 -10.53 -10.20 -1.02
CA GLY A 161 -11.51 -10.45 0.05
C GLY A 161 -11.26 -9.73 1.37
N ASP A 162 -10.12 -9.08 1.54
CA ASP A 162 -9.82 -8.27 2.74
C ASP A 162 -10.25 -6.82 2.49
N LEU A 163 -11.57 -6.57 2.58
CA LEU A 163 -12.14 -5.27 2.25
C LEU A 163 -11.96 -4.22 3.35
N ASN A 164 -11.63 -4.64 4.56
CA ASN A 164 -11.41 -3.73 5.68
C ASN A 164 -9.92 -3.49 5.98
N GLY A 165 -9.01 -4.20 5.27
CA GLY A 165 -7.56 -4.04 5.39
C GLY A 165 -6.99 -4.54 6.72
N ASP A 166 -7.69 -5.44 7.45
CA ASP A 166 -7.23 -5.95 8.75
C ASP A 166 -6.34 -7.20 8.65
N VAL A 167 -5.98 -7.60 7.40
CA VAL A 167 -5.16 -8.79 7.07
C VAL A 167 -5.85 -10.11 7.38
N GLY A 168 -7.16 -10.09 7.62
CA GLY A 168 -7.94 -11.26 7.95
C GLY A 168 -9.19 -11.36 7.09
N TRP A 169 -9.50 -12.54 6.61
CA TRP A 169 -10.76 -12.80 5.93
C TRP A 169 -11.81 -13.27 6.93
N ASN A 170 -12.84 -12.48 7.13
CA ASN A 170 -13.85 -12.77 8.14
C ASN A 170 -15.26 -12.28 7.72
N VAL A 171 -16.23 -12.40 8.62
CA VAL A 171 -17.61 -12.03 8.34
C VAL A 171 -17.78 -10.52 8.08
N LEU A 172 -16.88 -9.67 8.58
CA LEU A 172 -16.97 -8.23 8.36
C LEU A 172 -16.69 -7.88 6.90
N ASP A 173 -15.74 -8.59 6.27
CA ASP A 173 -15.45 -8.44 4.84
C ASP A 173 -16.64 -8.87 3.99
N ILE A 174 -17.26 -10.02 4.32
CA ILE A 174 -18.47 -10.48 3.63
C ILE A 174 -19.58 -9.44 3.72
N VAL A 175 -19.77 -8.85 4.90
CA VAL A 175 -20.80 -7.82 5.09
C VAL A 175 -20.45 -6.54 4.33
N THR A 176 -19.20 -6.14 4.32
CA THR A 176 -18.72 -4.97 3.58
C THR A 176 -18.96 -5.14 2.09
N LEU A 177 -18.53 -6.29 1.51
CA LEU A 177 -18.77 -6.62 0.11
C LEU A 177 -20.26 -6.67 -0.24
N ALA A 178 -21.06 -7.34 0.59
CA ALA A 178 -22.50 -7.44 0.36
C ALA A 178 -23.18 -6.07 0.37
N ASN A 179 -22.79 -5.19 1.27
CA ASN A 179 -23.34 -3.83 1.34
C ASN A 179 -23.01 -3.02 0.08
N CYS A 180 -21.75 -3.06 -0.40
CA CYS A 180 -21.38 -2.31 -1.59
C CYS A 180 -22.10 -2.86 -2.84
N VAL A 181 -22.17 -4.19 -3.01
CA VAL A 181 -22.88 -4.83 -4.13
C VAL A 181 -24.36 -4.49 -4.13
N LEU A 182 -25.04 -4.56 -2.97
CA LEU A 182 -26.45 -4.23 -2.85
C LEU A 182 -26.77 -2.74 -3.06
N ALA A 183 -25.84 -1.87 -2.72
CA ALA A 183 -25.98 -0.44 -2.91
C ALA A 183 -25.54 0.05 -4.30
N GLU A 184 -25.01 -0.86 -5.14
CA GLU A 184 -24.44 -0.57 -6.47
C GLU A 184 -23.37 0.56 -6.39
N ASN A 185 -22.61 0.60 -5.30
CA ASN A 185 -21.59 1.62 -5.04
C ASN A 185 -20.23 1.02 -4.68
N CYS A 186 -19.97 -0.23 -5.09
CA CYS A 186 -18.61 -0.74 -5.06
C CYS A 186 -17.76 0.15 -5.97
N SER A 187 -16.92 0.95 -5.39
CA SER A 187 -15.87 1.67 -6.10
C SER A 187 -14.55 1.14 -5.56
N ASN A 188 -13.55 1.07 -6.39
CA ASN A 188 -12.19 1.01 -5.92
C ASN A 188 -12.04 2.20 -4.95
N GLY A 189 -11.75 1.94 -3.68
CA GLY A 189 -11.85 2.84 -2.54
C GLY A 189 -11.25 4.22 -2.73
#